data_b930c6979ebc7127de04e5771f08087f
#
_entry.id   b930c6979ebc7127de04e5771f08087f
#
_cell.length_a   1.000
_cell.length_b   1.000
_cell.length_c   1.000
_cell.angle_alpha   90.00
_cell.angle_beta   90.00
_cell.angle_gamma   90.00
#
_symmetry.space_group_name_H-M   'P 1'
#
loop_
_entity.id
_entity.type
_entity.pdbx_description
1 polymer ?
#
loop_
_entity_poly.entity_id
_entity_poly.type
_entity_poly.pdbx_seq_one_letter_code
_entity_poly.pdbx_strand_id
1 'polypeptide(L)'
;MSSLGDEKIKNYLNSVCSLVKNKKVHENIKEELLSHIDEIVEDKITHGKSERIAIEEAITQMGDYNIVGEKLNKVHKATTDWVLLSMMGVLILFSVITLFNMRDIATYSYGNPYFLIKKTIAHGIIGMIIGFVVIRCDYRVLKKYSKIIYGIGVLSLLLLIVIGIPVYGVKTFFIIGSLSINVLALSQLFFIISLARIFENYTWNSKRNILVGLLMGFTPCILFLLASSLTSVVIYIVAISIVMVTSGLRIRYLASFIGIITLIFICWILNQPYRINRLLELFSFRGNDVNDIMYGFIYEKLNIIRNSSKLFGQGGQIAQNLLQEANGDFILVYIIYSFGWIVAIGLIALIIGFIVRIGFIGVKTKDKYGKLIVAGFCSIMSIQFLLNILINLNLAPYFSIPMPFISYGGSNLRINIITIALIISIYKWRNTPYSEKKNIKLKKTF
;
A
#
# COMPACT_ATOMS: atom_id res chain seq x y z
N MET A 1 23.50 1.54 45.82
CA MET A 1 22.08 1.96 45.95
C MET A 1 21.45 1.22 47.14
N SER A 2 20.75 1.91 48.02
CA SER A 2 20.08 1.27 49.15
C SER A 2 18.84 0.51 48.65
N SER A 3 18.62 -0.72 49.13
CA SER A 3 17.50 -1.58 48.72
C SER A 3 16.09 -0.88 48.83
N LEU A 4 15.95 0.06 49.74
CA LEU A 4 14.76 0.87 49.98
C LEU A 4 14.54 1.96 48.91
N GLY A 5 15.61 2.53 48.35
CA GLY A 5 15.53 3.53 47.27
C GLY A 5 15.09 2.91 45.95
N ASP A 6 15.65 1.75 45.63
CA ASP A 6 15.26 0.99 44.42
C ASP A 6 13.79 0.55 44.48
N GLU A 7 13.25 0.25 45.63
CA GLU A 7 11.86 -0.14 45.81
C GLU A 7 10.88 1.05 45.56
N LYS A 8 11.22 2.25 46.05
CA LYS A 8 10.40 3.46 45.79
C LYS A 8 10.36 3.83 44.30
N ILE A 9 11.51 3.81 43.62
CA ILE A 9 11.61 4.04 42.19
C ILE A 9 10.78 3.00 41.42
N LYS A 10 10.94 1.72 41.76
CA LYS A 10 10.20 0.62 41.13
C LYS A 10 8.67 0.75 41.31
N ASN A 11 8.24 1.15 42.51
CA ASN A 11 6.82 1.36 42.79
C ASN A 11 6.27 2.53 41.98
N TYR A 12 6.97 3.66 41.88
CA TYR A 12 6.59 4.80 41.05
C TYR A 12 6.48 4.40 39.57
N LEU A 13 7.48 3.73 38.99
CA LEU A 13 7.48 3.26 37.63
C LEU A 13 6.33 2.28 37.35
N ASN A 14 6.05 1.37 38.27
CA ASN A 14 4.93 0.43 38.14
C ASN A 14 3.57 1.16 38.18
N SER A 15 3.42 2.16 39.07
CA SER A 15 2.21 2.97 39.16
C SER A 15 1.94 3.77 37.88
N VAL A 16 2.97 4.42 37.32
CA VAL A 16 2.87 5.09 36.01
C VAL A 16 2.48 4.10 34.91
N CYS A 17 3.16 2.95 34.83
CA CYS A 17 2.88 1.94 33.82
C CYS A 17 1.48 1.32 33.95
N SER A 18 0.90 1.25 35.15
CA SER A 18 -0.44 0.71 35.37
C SER A 18 -1.52 1.52 34.65
N LEU A 19 -1.30 2.83 34.46
CA LEU A 19 -2.20 3.77 33.80
C LEU A 19 -2.04 3.74 32.26
N VAL A 20 -0.94 3.19 31.77
CA VAL A 20 -0.67 3.08 30.32
C VAL A 20 -1.27 1.78 29.76
N LYS A 21 -2.35 1.89 28.96
CA LYS A 21 -3.06 0.72 28.41
C LYS A 21 -2.23 -0.13 27.46
N ASN A 22 -1.23 0.46 26.80
CA ASN A 22 -0.38 -0.25 25.85
C ASN A 22 0.77 -0.94 26.57
N LYS A 23 0.59 -2.22 26.97
CA LYS A 23 1.59 -3.00 27.69
C LYS A 23 2.93 -3.16 26.96
N LYS A 24 2.96 -3.01 25.62
CA LYS A 24 4.18 -3.17 24.83
C LYS A 24 5.20 -2.05 25.02
N VAL A 25 4.78 -0.91 25.54
CA VAL A 25 5.66 0.25 25.80
C VAL A 25 6.14 0.34 27.25
N HIS A 26 5.64 -0.51 28.15
CA HIS A 26 5.95 -0.43 29.57
C HIS A 26 7.45 -0.52 29.85
N GLU A 27 8.18 -1.43 29.21
CA GLU A 27 9.62 -1.57 29.41
C GLU A 27 10.38 -0.32 28.97
N ASN A 28 10.05 0.22 27.79
CA ASN A 28 10.69 1.44 27.29
C ASN A 28 10.36 2.67 28.15
N ILE A 29 9.11 2.79 28.62
CA ILE A 29 8.71 3.86 29.54
C ILE A 29 9.48 3.74 30.85
N LYS A 30 9.64 2.52 31.37
CA LYS A 30 10.44 2.29 32.59
C LYS A 30 11.90 2.66 32.40
N GLU A 31 12.52 2.27 31.28
CA GLU A 31 13.92 2.62 30.97
C GLU A 31 14.10 4.13 30.82
N GLU A 32 13.19 4.81 30.12
CA GLU A 32 13.24 6.27 29.91
C GLU A 32 13.06 7.04 31.22
N LEU A 33 12.03 6.70 32.00
CA LEU A 33 11.78 7.34 33.29
C LEU A 33 12.88 7.03 34.30
N LEU A 34 13.42 5.80 34.31
CA LEU A 34 14.53 5.42 35.17
C LEU A 34 15.76 6.26 34.85
N SER A 35 16.12 6.40 33.57
CA SER A 35 17.25 7.23 33.14
C SER A 35 17.11 8.69 33.60
N HIS A 36 15.90 9.26 33.52
CA HIS A 36 15.63 10.61 34.00
C HIS A 36 15.71 10.72 35.53
N ILE A 37 15.21 9.73 36.25
CA ILE A 37 15.31 9.70 37.71
C ILE A 37 16.79 9.60 38.14
N ASP A 38 17.56 8.72 37.49
CA ASP A 38 18.99 8.54 37.79
C ASP A 38 19.78 9.84 37.54
N GLU A 39 19.50 10.56 36.45
CA GLU A 39 20.14 11.84 36.13
C GLU A 39 19.83 12.91 37.20
N ILE A 40 18.59 12.99 37.69
CA ILE A 40 18.20 13.93 38.73
C ILE A 40 18.84 13.53 40.09
N VAL A 41 18.90 12.24 40.39
CA VAL A 41 19.50 11.74 41.62
C VAL A 41 21.00 12.04 41.63
N GLU A 42 21.71 11.79 40.53
CA GLU A 42 23.15 12.07 40.41
C GLU A 42 23.46 13.57 40.55
N ASP A 43 22.67 14.45 39.95
CA ASP A 43 22.79 15.90 40.11
C ASP A 43 22.61 16.33 41.58
N LYS A 44 21.65 15.76 42.31
CA LYS A 44 21.40 16.10 43.71
C LYS A 44 22.47 15.57 44.64
N ILE A 45 23.06 14.40 44.36
CA ILE A 45 24.18 13.84 45.14
C ILE A 45 25.44 14.70 44.95
N THR A 46 25.70 15.20 43.73
CA THR A 46 26.85 16.10 43.47
C THR A 46 26.71 17.43 44.22
N HIS A 47 25.45 17.85 44.49
CA HIS A 47 25.17 19.02 45.33
C HIS A 47 25.15 18.73 46.86
N GLY A 48 25.64 17.54 47.27
CA GLY A 48 25.87 17.21 48.70
C GLY A 48 24.66 16.62 49.42
N LYS A 49 23.60 16.21 48.73
CA LYS A 49 22.47 15.55 49.37
C LYS A 49 22.72 14.07 49.57
N SER A 50 22.13 13.51 50.63
CA SER A 50 22.17 12.06 50.82
C SER A 50 21.32 11.34 49.75
N GLU A 51 21.75 10.14 49.33
CA GLU A 51 21.09 9.32 48.29
C GLU A 51 19.59 9.15 48.55
N ARG A 52 19.17 8.94 49.78
CA ARG A 52 17.77 8.77 50.16
C ARG A 52 16.93 10.04 49.88
N ILE A 53 17.46 11.21 50.28
CA ILE A 53 16.80 12.50 50.05
C ILE A 53 16.79 12.83 48.56
N ALA A 54 17.86 12.56 47.81
CA ALA A 54 17.96 12.77 46.39
C ALA A 54 16.92 11.97 45.63
N ILE A 55 16.66 10.70 45.98
CA ILE A 55 15.63 9.85 45.38
C ILE A 55 14.20 10.40 45.64
N GLU A 56 13.90 10.76 46.88
CA GLU A 56 12.58 11.31 47.23
C GLU A 56 12.29 12.63 46.50
N GLU A 57 13.26 13.51 46.40
CA GLU A 57 13.14 14.74 45.66
C GLU A 57 13.08 14.51 44.12
N ALA A 58 13.81 13.52 43.61
CA ALA A 58 13.74 13.15 42.18
C ALA A 58 12.35 12.66 41.84
N ILE A 59 11.73 11.77 42.60
CA ILE A 59 10.37 11.27 42.40
C ILE A 59 9.37 12.44 42.48
N THR A 60 9.52 13.36 43.42
CA THR A 60 8.69 14.53 43.60
C THR A 60 8.81 15.46 42.39
N GLN A 61 10.01 15.65 41.85
CA GLN A 61 10.28 16.46 40.66
C GLN A 61 9.71 15.85 39.37
N MET A 62 9.66 14.51 39.28
CA MET A 62 9.00 13.79 38.17
C MET A 62 7.49 14.03 38.14
N GLY A 63 6.90 14.41 39.27
CA GLY A 63 5.49 14.73 39.39
C GLY A 63 4.60 13.54 39.75
N ASP A 64 3.30 13.81 39.92
CA ASP A 64 2.30 12.79 40.26
C ASP A 64 2.22 11.71 39.18
N TYR A 65 2.35 10.45 39.60
CA TYR A 65 2.27 9.29 38.68
C TYR A 65 0.96 9.23 37.90
N ASN A 66 -0.14 9.77 38.43
CA ASN A 66 -1.42 9.83 37.71
C ASN A 66 -1.33 10.78 36.51
N ILE A 67 -0.77 11.96 36.70
CA ILE A 67 -0.63 12.98 35.64
C ILE A 67 0.36 12.49 34.57
N VAL A 68 1.49 11.94 34.99
CA VAL A 68 2.51 11.41 34.09
C VAL A 68 1.97 10.21 33.33
N GLY A 69 1.32 9.27 34.02
CA GLY A 69 0.73 8.07 33.42
C GLY A 69 -0.37 8.37 32.41
N GLU A 70 -1.26 9.34 32.70
CA GLU A 70 -2.29 9.77 31.74
C GLU A 70 -1.70 10.46 30.51
N LYS A 71 -0.71 11.31 30.67
CA LYS A 71 0.02 11.95 29.55
C LYS A 71 0.67 10.91 28.68
N LEU A 72 1.43 9.95 29.28
CA LEU A 72 2.07 8.86 28.55
C LEU A 72 1.06 7.94 27.87
N ASN A 73 -0.08 7.63 28.53
CA ASN A 73 -1.15 6.87 27.89
C ASN A 73 -1.74 7.58 26.66
N LYS A 74 -1.91 8.91 26.70
CA LYS A 74 -2.35 9.69 25.52
C LYS A 74 -1.34 9.60 24.36
N VAL A 75 -0.05 9.74 24.67
CA VAL A 75 1.02 9.71 23.67
C VAL A 75 1.19 8.32 23.03
N HIS A 76 1.13 7.27 23.85
CA HIS A 76 1.39 5.90 23.42
C HIS A 76 0.13 5.09 23.09
N LYS A 77 -1.03 5.75 23.03
CA LYS A 77 -2.29 5.10 22.66
C LYS A 77 -2.22 4.61 21.21
N ALA A 78 -2.35 3.29 21.03
CA ALA A 78 -2.49 2.68 19.71
C ALA A 78 -3.87 3.05 19.12
N THR A 79 -3.92 4.01 18.21
CA THR A 79 -5.17 4.46 17.57
C THR A 79 -5.28 3.92 16.16
N THR A 80 -6.43 3.32 15.85
CA THR A 80 -6.76 2.89 14.48
C THR A 80 -7.26 4.09 13.67
N ASP A 81 -6.91 4.18 12.41
CA ASP A 81 -7.45 5.22 11.51
C ASP A 81 -8.83 4.82 10.99
N TRP A 82 -9.86 5.23 11.75
CA TRP A 82 -11.26 4.96 11.40
C TRP A 82 -11.70 5.69 10.12
N VAL A 83 -11.10 6.85 9.82
CA VAL A 83 -11.43 7.62 8.61
C VAL A 83 -11.01 6.84 7.36
N LEU A 84 -9.78 6.32 7.31
CA LEU A 84 -9.32 5.52 6.18
C LEU A 84 -10.15 4.25 6.04
N LEU A 85 -10.50 3.62 7.15
CA LEU A 85 -11.29 2.38 7.17
C LEU A 85 -12.73 2.63 6.69
N SER A 86 -13.36 3.73 7.09
CA SER A 86 -14.70 4.11 6.62
C SER A 86 -14.71 4.45 5.12
N MET A 87 -13.70 5.19 4.62
CA MET A 87 -13.58 5.50 3.20
C MET A 87 -13.42 4.22 2.37
N MET A 88 -12.59 3.26 2.81
CA MET A 88 -12.47 1.95 2.17
C MET A 88 -13.81 1.21 2.17
N GLY A 89 -14.55 1.24 3.29
CA GLY A 89 -15.87 0.63 3.40
C GLY A 89 -16.87 1.24 2.42
N VAL A 90 -16.88 2.56 2.27
CA VAL A 90 -17.75 3.27 1.30
C VAL A 90 -17.40 2.86 -0.13
N LEU A 91 -16.11 2.78 -0.50
CA LEU A 91 -15.69 2.34 -1.84
C LEU A 91 -16.16 0.91 -2.14
N ILE A 92 -16.01 -0.02 -1.19
CA ILE A 92 -16.46 -1.42 -1.34
C ILE A 92 -17.99 -1.48 -1.44
N LEU A 93 -18.71 -0.73 -0.61
CA LEU A 93 -20.16 -0.66 -0.66
C LEU A 93 -20.65 -0.14 -2.02
N PHE A 94 -20.01 0.92 -2.51
CA PHE A 94 -20.31 1.49 -3.83
C PHE A 94 -20.05 0.46 -4.95
N SER A 95 -18.98 -0.32 -4.87
CA SER A 95 -18.72 -1.44 -5.77
C SER A 95 -19.88 -2.45 -5.78
N VAL A 96 -20.35 -2.86 -4.60
CA VAL A 96 -21.46 -3.82 -4.50
C VAL A 96 -22.74 -3.25 -5.14
N ILE A 97 -23.05 -1.95 -4.91
CA ILE A 97 -24.19 -1.28 -5.52
C ILE A 97 -24.05 -1.26 -7.05
N THR A 98 -22.86 -0.92 -7.55
CA THR A 98 -22.58 -0.89 -9.00
C THR A 98 -22.74 -2.26 -9.63
N LEU A 99 -22.17 -3.31 -9.00
CA LEU A 99 -22.30 -4.69 -9.48
C LEU A 99 -23.74 -5.22 -9.38
N PHE A 100 -24.53 -4.75 -8.42
CA PHE A 100 -25.96 -5.05 -8.35
C PHE A 100 -26.73 -4.47 -9.52
N ASN A 101 -26.38 -3.26 -9.95
CA ASN A 101 -26.97 -2.64 -11.14
C ASN A 101 -26.56 -3.34 -12.45
N MET A 102 -25.41 -4.07 -12.45
CA MET A 102 -24.91 -4.87 -13.57
C MET A 102 -25.45 -6.31 -13.62
N ARG A 103 -26.47 -6.66 -12.85
CA ARG A 103 -27.01 -8.05 -12.72
C ARG A 103 -27.40 -8.69 -14.05
N ASP A 104 -27.90 -7.90 -15.00
CA ASP A 104 -28.33 -8.43 -16.31
C ASP A 104 -27.12 -8.78 -17.19
N ILE A 105 -26.06 -7.99 -17.13
CA ILE A 105 -24.76 -8.28 -17.77
C ILE A 105 -24.18 -9.57 -17.13
N ALA A 106 -24.29 -9.71 -15.81
CA ALA A 106 -23.84 -10.91 -15.11
C ALA A 106 -24.65 -12.15 -15.50
N THR A 107 -25.96 -12.02 -15.74
CA THR A 107 -26.82 -13.10 -16.23
C THR A 107 -26.37 -13.58 -17.60
N TYR A 108 -26.12 -12.65 -18.51
CA TYR A 108 -25.67 -12.99 -19.86
C TYR A 108 -24.29 -13.64 -19.88
N SER A 109 -23.33 -13.10 -19.11
CA SER A 109 -21.93 -13.56 -19.14
C SER A 109 -21.67 -14.81 -18.32
N TYR A 110 -22.43 -15.03 -17.23
CA TYR A 110 -22.16 -16.08 -16.21
C TYR A 110 -23.37 -16.93 -15.88
N GLY A 111 -24.52 -16.73 -16.53
CA GLY A 111 -25.75 -17.47 -16.29
C GLY A 111 -26.41 -17.22 -14.93
N ASN A 112 -25.85 -16.31 -14.11
CA ASN A 112 -26.37 -16.00 -12.77
C ASN A 112 -26.26 -14.50 -12.47
N PRO A 113 -27.39 -13.78 -12.22
CA PRO A 113 -27.39 -12.33 -11.99
C PRO A 113 -26.59 -11.91 -10.76
N TYR A 114 -26.43 -12.78 -9.78
CA TYR A 114 -25.73 -12.47 -8.53
C TYR A 114 -24.30 -13.02 -8.45
N PHE A 115 -23.78 -13.58 -9.54
CA PHE A 115 -22.47 -14.21 -9.56
C PHE A 115 -21.34 -13.24 -9.14
N LEU A 116 -21.29 -12.04 -9.74
CA LEU A 116 -20.29 -11.02 -9.48
C LEU A 116 -20.36 -10.54 -8.01
N ILE A 117 -21.58 -10.28 -7.54
CA ILE A 117 -21.84 -9.80 -6.17
C ILE A 117 -21.41 -10.84 -5.14
N LYS A 118 -21.88 -12.08 -5.29
CA LYS A 118 -21.55 -13.19 -4.37
C LYS A 118 -20.04 -13.39 -4.25
N LYS A 119 -19.34 -13.38 -5.38
CA LYS A 119 -17.88 -13.49 -5.39
C LYS A 119 -17.20 -12.27 -4.76
N THR A 120 -17.63 -11.06 -5.07
CA THR A 120 -17.06 -9.84 -4.48
C THR A 120 -17.25 -9.81 -2.97
N ILE A 121 -18.42 -10.15 -2.46
CA ILE A 121 -18.71 -10.23 -1.02
C ILE A 121 -17.83 -11.30 -0.37
N ALA A 122 -17.76 -12.50 -0.94
CA ALA A 122 -16.93 -13.59 -0.41
C ALA A 122 -15.45 -13.20 -0.33
N HIS A 123 -14.90 -12.62 -1.40
CA HIS A 123 -13.52 -12.15 -1.41
C HIS A 123 -13.30 -10.95 -0.47
N GLY A 124 -14.29 -10.06 -0.34
CA GLY A 124 -14.29 -8.96 0.63
C GLY A 124 -14.21 -9.46 2.07
N ILE A 125 -15.03 -10.46 2.43
CA ILE A 125 -15.02 -11.08 3.77
C ILE A 125 -13.65 -11.72 4.05
N ILE A 126 -13.13 -12.52 3.11
CA ILE A 126 -11.79 -13.12 3.27
C ILE A 126 -10.71 -12.03 3.44
N GLY A 127 -10.76 -10.99 2.60
CA GLY A 127 -9.85 -9.85 2.71
C GLY A 127 -9.95 -9.13 4.06
N MET A 128 -11.17 -8.92 4.58
CA MET A 128 -11.40 -8.29 5.87
C MET A 128 -10.90 -9.14 7.04
N ILE A 129 -11.08 -10.47 7.00
CA ILE A 129 -10.55 -11.38 8.04
C ILE A 129 -9.02 -11.31 8.07
N ILE A 130 -8.35 -11.43 6.91
CA ILE A 130 -6.90 -11.32 6.82
C ILE A 130 -6.45 -9.91 7.24
N GLY A 131 -7.12 -8.87 6.77
CA GLY A 131 -6.84 -7.48 7.13
C GLY A 131 -6.95 -7.22 8.62
N PHE A 132 -7.94 -7.79 9.29
CA PHE A 132 -8.11 -7.68 10.75
C PHE A 132 -6.92 -8.28 11.51
N VAL A 133 -6.40 -9.44 11.05
CA VAL A 133 -5.19 -10.05 11.61
C VAL A 133 -3.98 -9.12 11.38
N VAL A 134 -3.82 -8.60 10.16
CA VAL A 134 -2.71 -7.69 9.81
C VAL A 134 -2.73 -6.42 10.66
N ILE A 135 -3.89 -5.80 10.90
CA ILE A 135 -4.02 -4.60 11.76
C ILE A 135 -3.61 -4.89 13.21
N ARG A 136 -3.79 -6.12 13.68
CA ARG A 136 -3.39 -6.53 15.05
C ARG A 136 -1.90 -6.86 15.17
N CYS A 137 -1.29 -7.30 14.08
CA CYS A 137 0.14 -7.58 14.04
C CYS A 137 0.94 -6.27 13.93
N ASP A 138 2.11 -6.26 14.57
CA ASP A 138 3.07 -5.17 14.40
C ASP A 138 3.79 -5.36 13.06
N TYR A 139 3.62 -4.38 12.13
CA TYR A 139 4.24 -4.42 10.81
C TYR A 139 5.78 -4.53 10.84
N ARG A 140 6.42 -4.11 11.95
CA ARG A 140 7.88 -4.14 12.10
C ARG A 140 8.43 -5.56 12.13
N VAL A 141 7.62 -6.56 12.46
CA VAL A 141 7.99 -7.98 12.36
C VAL A 141 8.43 -8.33 10.93
N LEU A 142 7.84 -7.66 9.92
CA LEU A 142 8.20 -7.86 8.52
C LEU A 142 9.65 -7.46 8.20
N LYS A 143 10.26 -6.58 9.00
CA LYS A 143 11.69 -6.21 8.85
C LYS A 143 12.60 -7.44 8.93
N LYS A 144 12.32 -8.33 9.87
CA LYS A 144 13.11 -9.56 10.10
C LYS A 144 13.05 -10.52 8.90
N TYR A 145 11.89 -10.57 8.25
CA TYR A 145 11.63 -11.52 7.16
C TYR A 145 11.77 -10.91 5.77
N SER A 146 12.26 -9.66 5.64
CA SER A 146 12.29 -8.90 4.40
C SER A 146 13.01 -9.63 3.25
N LYS A 147 14.15 -10.29 3.52
CA LYS A 147 14.88 -11.07 2.52
C LYS A 147 14.08 -12.29 2.04
N ILE A 148 13.39 -12.97 2.95
CA ILE A 148 12.54 -14.13 2.64
C ILE A 148 11.33 -13.65 1.81
N ILE A 149 10.71 -12.52 2.19
CA ILE A 149 9.58 -11.93 1.46
C ILE A 149 10.01 -11.55 0.03
N TYR A 150 11.21 -10.98 -0.14
CA TYR A 150 11.76 -10.69 -1.47
C TYR A 150 11.93 -11.98 -2.29
N GLY A 151 12.53 -13.00 -1.70
CA GLY A 151 12.72 -14.31 -2.34
C GLY A 151 11.40 -14.97 -2.74
N ILE A 152 10.36 -14.90 -1.88
CA ILE A 152 9.01 -15.38 -2.20
C ILE A 152 8.42 -14.59 -3.38
N GLY A 153 8.60 -13.26 -3.42
CA GLY A 153 8.18 -12.42 -4.54
C GLY A 153 8.83 -12.83 -5.86
N VAL A 154 10.14 -13.04 -5.87
CA VAL A 154 10.88 -13.52 -7.05
C VAL A 154 10.42 -14.91 -7.45
N LEU A 155 10.36 -15.85 -6.52
CA LEU A 155 9.95 -17.23 -6.79
C LEU A 155 8.53 -17.31 -7.34
N SER A 156 7.60 -16.51 -6.76
CA SER A 156 6.21 -16.48 -7.24
C SER A 156 6.10 -15.98 -8.69
N LEU A 157 6.92 -14.98 -9.09
CA LEU A 157 6.97 -14.52 -10.48
C LEU A 157 7.63 -15.54 -11.41
N LEU A 158 8.72 -16.19 -10.99
CA LEU A 158 9.36 -17.23 -11.79
C LEU A 158 8.39 -18.41 -12.02
N LEU A 159 7.70 -18.85 -10.99
CA LEU A 159 6.65 -19.87 -11.12
C LEU A 159 5.54 -19.40 -12.06
N LEU A 160 5.10 -18.15 -11.95
CA LEU A 160 4.09 -17.58 -12.84
C LEU A 160 4.54 -17.59 -14.32
N ILE A 161 5.81 -17.29 -14.59
CA ILE A 161 6.36 -17.31 -15.95
C ILE A 161 6.37 -18.75 -16.52
N VAL A 162 6.65 -19.76 -15.68
CA VAL A 162 6.72 -21.16 -16.11
C VAL A 162 5.32 -21.79 -16.26
N ILE A 163 4.50 -21.74 -15.20
CA ILE A 163 3.23 -22.47 -15.13
C ILE A 163 1.98 -21.61 -15.22
N GLY A 164 2.12 -20.27 -15.28
CA GLY A 164 0.99 -19.36 -15.35
C GLY A 164 0.20 -19.52 -16.65
N ILE A 165 -1.13 -19.51 -16.54
CA ILE A 165 -2.04 -19.56 -17.68
C ILE A 165 -2.16 -18.14 -18.26
N PRO A 166 -1.87 -17.93 -19.57
CA PRO A 166 -2.03 -16.61 -20.16
C PRO A 166 -3.52 -16.28 -20.36
N VAL A 167 -3.92 -15.12 -19.84
CA VAL A 167 -5.24 -14.52 -20.12
C VAL A 167 -4.98 -13.27 -20.94
N TYR A 168 -5.52 -13.22 -22.17
CA TYR A 168 -5.23 -12.14 -23.14
C TYR A 168 -3.72 -11.89 -23.36
N GLY A 169 -2.92 -12.98 -23.38
CA GLY A 169 -1.47 -12.90 -23.59
C GLY A 169 -0.64 -12.52 -22.36
N VAL A 170 -1.25 -12.19 -21.23
CA VAL A 170 -0.58 -11.84 -19.97
C VAL A 170 -0.75 -12.95 -18.94
N LYS A 171 0.36 -13.39 -18.35
CA LYS A 171 0.33 -14.34 -17.24
C LYS A 171 0.12 -13.58 -15.95
N THR A 172 -1.10 -13.66 -15.36
CA THR A 172 -1.48 -12.83 -14.21
C THR A 172 -1.83 -13.67 -12.98
N PHE A 173 -2.48 -14.83 -13.20
CA PHE A 173 -3.11 -15.57 -12.12
C PHE A 173 -2.54 -16.98 -11.95
N PHE A 174 -2.42 -17.39 -10.68
CA PHE A 174 -2.50 -18.79 -10.32
C PHE A 174 -3.93 -19.16 -10.04
N ILE A 175 -4.42 -20.23 -10.65
CA ILE A 175 -5.76 -20.77 -10.46
C ILE A 175 -5.62 -22.09 -9.71
N ILE A 176 -6.12 -22.14 -8.47
CA ILE A 176 -6.11 -23.33 -7.62
C ILE A 176 -7.57 -23.66 -7.30
N GLY A 177 -8.17 -24.57 -8.05
CA GLY A 177 -9.60 -24.87 -7.95
C GLY A 177 -10.46 -23.63 -8.28
N SER A 178 -11.27 -23.17 -7.34
CA SER A 178 -12.12 -21.98 -7.49
C SER A 178 -11.41 -20.66 -7.10
N LEU A 179 -10.20 -20.74 -6.55
CA LEU A 179 -9.44 -19.57 -6.10
C LEU A 179 -8.48 -19.11 -7.18
N SER A 180 -8.61 -17.85 -7.58
CA SER A 180 -7.62 -17.14 -8.40
C SER A 180 -6.80 -16.20 -7.53
N ILE A 181 -5.46 -16.25 -7.71
CA ILE A 181 -4.53 -15.37 -7.01
C ILE A 181 -3.81 -14.53 -8.06
N ASN A 182 -3.97 -13.20 -7.98
CA ASN A 182 -3.21 -12.29 -8.82
C ASN A 182 -1.76 -12.19 -8.29
N VAL A 183 -0.87 -12.94 -8.93
CA VAL A 183 0.53 -13.03 -8.50
C VAL A 183 1.28 -11.73 -8.78
N LEU A 184 0.95 -11.02 -9.86
CA LEU A 184 1.59 -9.75 -10.20
C LEU A 184 1.35 -8.71 -9.10
N ALA A 185 0.10 -8.52 -8.67
CA ALA A 185 -0.23 -7.58 -7.61
C ALA A 185 0.34 -8.01 -6.24
N LEU A 186 0.33 -9.31 -5.94
CA LEU A 186 0.91 -9.87 -4.71
C LEU A 186 2.43 -9.67 -4.67
N SER A 187 3.12 -9.88 -5.79
CA SER A 187 4.57 -9.69 -5.89
C SER A 187 4.95 -8.21 -5.72
N GLN A 188 4.18 -7.27 -6.26
CA GLN A 188 4.39 -5.84 -6.03
C GLN A 188 4.35 -5.51 -4.54
N LEU A 189 3.36 -6.06 -3.80
CA LEU A 189 3.26 -5.91 -2.34
C LEU A 189 4.53 -6.44 -1.64
N PHE A 190 4.99 -7.63 -2.01
CA PHE A 190 6.18 -8.23 -1.42
C PHE A 190 7.45 -7.42 -1.70
N PHE A 191 7.62 -6.92 -2.93
CA PHE A 191 8.79 -6.11 -3.28
C PHE A 191 8.80 -4.76 -2.55
N ILE A 192 7.66 -4.08 -2.42
CA ILE A 192 7.60 -2.82 -1.66
C ILE A 192 7.96 -3.05 -0.18
N ILE A 193 7.41 -4.08 0.46
CA ILE A 193 7.71 -4.41 1.86
C ILE A 193 9.20 -4.72 2.05
N SER A 194 9.77 -5.53 1.18
CA SER A 194 11.16 -5.98 1.30
C SER A 194 12.17 -4.89 0.96
N LEU A 195 11.94 -4.13 -0.13
CA LEU A 195 12.83 -3.05 -0.55
C LEU A 195 12.76 -1.84 0.38
N ALA A 196 11.61 -1.57 0.99
CA ALA A 196 11.50 -0.56 2.04
C ALA A 196 12.47 -0.85 3.20
N ARG A 197 12.69 -2.12 3.58
CA ARG A 197 13.67 -2.49 4.59
C ARG A 197 15.11 -2.29 4.11
N ILE A 198 15.39 -2.63 2.86
CA ILE A 198 16.73 -2.44 2.27
C ILE A 198 17.06 -0.95 2.23
N PHE A 199 16.10 -0.12 1.78
CA PHE A 199 16.29 1.31 1.61
C PHE A 199 16.13 2.15 2.89
N GLU A 200 15.65 1.57 3.99
CA GLU A 200 15.51 2.25 5.29
C GLU A 200 16.84 2.88 5.76
N ASN A 201 17.93 2.12 5.67
CA ASN A 201 19.26 2.54 6.11
C ASN A 201 20.27 2.61 4.94
N TYR A 202 19.76 2.67 3.71
CA TYR A 202 20.63 2.70 2.54
C TYR A 202 21.32 4.06 2.38
N THR A 203 22.62 4.01 2.12
CA THR A 203 23.45 5.22 1.96
C THR A 203 23.65 5.51 0.47
N TRP A 204 23.08 6.62 0.00
CA TRP A 204 23.17 7.08 -1.40
C TRP A 204 24.40 7.97 -1.66
N ASN A 205 25.53 7.73 -0.95
CA ASN A 205 26.68 8.65 -0.93
C ASN A 205 27.69 8.42 -2.05
N SER A 206 27.81 7.21 -2.58
CA SER A 206 28.76 6.87 -3.65
C SER A 206 28.05 6.48 -4.94
N LYS A 207 28.71 6.75 -6.10
CA LYS A 207 28.19 6.33 -7.41
C LYS A 207 27.90 4.83 -7.48
N ARG A 208 28.74 3.99 -6.84
CA ARG A 208 28.57 2.53 -6.77
C ARG A 208 27.30 2.18 -5.99
N ASN A 209 27.09 2.78 -4.82
CA ASN A 209 25.88 2.51 -4.03
C ASN A 209 24.62 2.97 -4.77
N ILE A 210 24.65 4.13 -5.44
CA ILE A 210 23.52 4.60 -6.24
C ILE A 210 23.18 3.57 -7.33
N LEU A 211 24.18 3.11 -8.09
CA LEU A 211 23.95 2.12 -9.15
C LEU A 211 23.42 0.81 -8.60
N VAL A 212 24.01 0.27 -7.53
CA VAL A 212 23.57 -0.98 -6.90
C VAL A 212 22.15 -0.85 -6.36
N GLY A 213 21.81 0.26 -5.70
CA GLY A 213 20.45 0.52 -5.20
C GLY A 213 19.43 0.59 -6.33
N LEU A 214 19.75 1.28 -7.44
CA LEU A 214 18.90 1.36 -8.62
C LEU A 214 18.71 -0.05 -9.24
N LEU A 215 19.77 -0.80 -9.43
CA LEU A 215 19.68 -2.16 -9.95
C LEU A 215 18.82 -3.07 -9.07
N MET A 216 19.02 -3.05 -7.75
CA MET A 216 18.19 -3.82 -6.81
C MET A 216 16.71 -3.46 -6.91
N GLY A 217 16.39 -2.18 -7.00
CA GLY A 217 15.01 -1.73 -7.06
C GLY A 217 14.32 -2.03 -8.39
N PHE A 218 15.05 -1.97 -9.51
CA PHE A 218 14.46 -2.19 -10.84
C PHE A 218 14.56 -3.64 -11.34
N THR A 219 15.31 -4.52 -10.67
CA THR A 219 15.39 -5.95 -11.02
C THR A 219 14.00 -6.61 -11.16
N PRO A 220 13.00 -6.38 -10.30
CA PRO A 220 11.67 -6.97 -10.47
C PRO A 220 10.97 -6.55 -11.78
N CYS A 221 11.32 -5.41 -12.37
CA CYS A 221 10.76 -5.00 -13.66
C CYS A 221 11.02 -6.00 -14.77
N ILE A 222 12.20 -6.64 -14.75
CA ILE A 222 12.58 -7.67 -15.74
C ILE A 222 11.62 -8.86 -15.61
N LEU A 223 11.29 -9.28 -14.39
CA LEU A 223 10.38 -10.40 -14.15
C LEU A 223 8.95 -10.05 -14.58
N PHE A 224 8.49 -8.81 -14.35
CA PHE A 224 7.18 -8.35 -14.84
C PHE A 224 7.13 -8.30 -16.37
N LEU A 225 8.23 -7.89 -17.04
CA LEU A 225 8.33 -7.93 -18.51
C LEU A 225 8.29 -9.36 -19.04
N LEU A 226 8.99 -10.30 -18.42
CA LEU A 226 8.96 -11.73 -18.79
C LEU A 226 7.57 -12.34 -18.58
N ALA A 227 6.78 -11.85 -17.63
CA ALA A 227 5.37 -12.20 -17.45
C ALA A 227 4.44 -11.50 -18.47
N SER A 228 5.00 -10.72 -19.41
CA SER A 228 4.28 -9.95 -20.45
C SER A 228 3.32 -8.86 -19.90
N SER A 229 3.57 -8.35 -18.69
CA SER A 229 2.71 -7.36 -18.03
C SER A 229 3.32 -5.96 -18.01
N LEU A 230 3.16 -5.20 -19.09
CA LEU A 230 3.59 -3.79 -19.15
C LEU A 230 2.92 -2.93 -18.09
N THR A 231 1.66 -3.18 -17.80
CA THR A 231 0.89 -2.50 -16.75
C THR A 231 1.56 -2.63 -15.37
N SER A 232 1.96 -3.85 -15.01
CA SER A 232 2.65 -4.09 -13.73
C SER A 232 4.02 -3.42 -13.68
N VAL A 233 4.72 -3.34 -14.81
CA VAL A 233 6.01 -2.62 -14.92
C VAL A 233 5.81 -1.13 -14.65
N VAL A 234 4.84 -0.49 -15.32
CA VAL A 234 4.57 0.95 -15.15
C VAL A 234 4.20 1.27 -13.70
N ILE A 235 3.25 0.52 -13.12
CA ILE A 235 2.83 0.72 -11.73
C ILE A 235 4.02 0.55 -10.77
N TYR A 236 4.82 -0.50 -10.97
CA TYR A 236 5.94 -0.81 -10.10
C TYR A 236 7.08 0.22 -10.22
N ILE A 237 7.42 0.68 -11.44
CA ILE A 237 8.43 1.71 -11.67
C ILE A 237 8.08 2.98 -10.90
N VAL A 238 6.84 3.45 -10.98
CA VAL A 238 6.39 4.64 -10.25
C VAL A 238 6.52 4.42 -8.74
N ALA A 239 6.06 3.29 -8.24
CA ALA A 239 6.09 2.99 -6.82
C ALA A 239 7.51 2.91 -6.26
N ILE A 240 8.41 2.16 -6.91
CA ILE A 240 9.79 2.01 -6.45
C ILE A 240 10.58 3.32 -6.56
N SER A 241 10.30 4.12 -7.58
CA SER A 241 10.89 5.45 -7.75
C SER A 241 10.57 6.36 -6.56
N ILE A 242 9.31 6.38 -6.13
CA ILE A 242 8.88 7.18 -4.97
C ILE A 242 9.49 6.63 -3.67
N VAL A 243 9.58 5.32 -3.51
CA VAL A 243 10.26 4.71 -2.35
C VAL A 243 11.74 5.11 -2.31
N MET A 244 12.45 5.09 -3.43
CA MET A 244 13.86 5.48 -3.51
C MET A 244 14.06 6.97 -3.20
N VAL A 245 13.24 7.86 -3.77
CA VAL A 245 13.30 9.31 -3.49
C VAL A 245 12.99 9.57 -2.01
N THR A 246 11.96 8.91 -1.47
CA THR A 246 11.60 9.04 -0.04
C THR A 246 12.71 8.50 0.88
N SER A 247 13.50 7.53 0.42
CA SER A 247 14.67 7.01 1.18
C SER A 247 15.88 7.95 1.17
N GLY A 248 15.90 8.96 0.27
CA GLY A 248 16.93 9.98 0.17
C GLY A 248 17.74 9.98 -1.15
N LEU A 249 17.32 9.20 -2.16
CA LEU A 249 17.92 9.27 -3.48
C LEU A 249 17.58 10.62 -4.13
N ARG A 250 18.60 11.31 -4.67
CA ARG A 250 18.38 12.55 -5.42
C ARG A 250 17.70 12.24 -6.76
N ILE A 251 16.65 12.98 -7.07
CA ILE A 251 15.80 12.76 -8.25
C ILE A 251 16.60 12.77 -9.57
N ARG A 252 17.69 13.51 -9.65
CA ARG A 252 18.55 13.56 -10.85
C ARG A 252 19.14 12.20 -11.24
N TYR A 253 19.55 11.38 -10.27
CA TYR A 253 20.10 10.05 -10.55
C TYR A 253 19.00 9.08 -10.99
N LEU A 254 17.83 9.20 -10.39
CA LEU A 254 16.67 8.42 -10.79
C LEU A 254 16.25 8.80 -12.22
N ALA A 255 16.13 10.09 -12.53
CA ALA A 255 15.77 10.58 -13.86
C ALA A 255 16.77 10.14 -14.93
N SER A 256 18.08 10.21 -14.64
CA SER A 256 19.12 9.72 -15.55
C SER A 256 19.01 8.23 -15.81
N PHE A 257 18.75 7.43 -14.76
CA PHE A 257 18.61 5.97 -14.88
C PHE A 257 17.35 5.58 -15.66
N ILE A 258 16.21 6.19 -15.37
CA ILE A 258 14.96 5.98 -16.13
C ILE A 258 15.15 6.41 -17.57
N GLY A 259 15.81 7.55 -17.82
CA GLY A 259 16.10 8.02 -19.17
C GLY A 259 16.94 7.02 -19.98
N ILE A 260 17.97 6.43 -19.39
CA ILE A 260 18.80 5.39 -20.04
C ILE A 260 17.93 4.15 -20.35
N ILE A 261 17.12 3.67 -19.40
CA ILE A 261 16.23 2.52 -19.63
C ILE A 261 15.24 2.82 -20.75
N THR A 262 14.66 4.02 -20.76
CA THR A 262 13.72 4.47 -21.79
C THR A 262 14.38 4.50 -23.15
N LEU A 263 15.62 5.01 -23.26
CA LEU A 263 16.39 5.00 -24.51
C LEU A 263 16.66 3.58 -24.99
N ILE A 264 17.10 2.69 -24.11
CA ILE A 264 17.31 1.27 -24.46
C ILE A 264 16.01 0.64 -24.96
N PHE A 265 14.89 0.93 -24.30
CA PHE A 265 13.58 0.42 -24.67
C PHE A 265 13.11 0.97 -26.02
N ILE A 266 13.32 2.25 -26.29
CA ILE A 266 13.04 2.86 -27.60
C ILE A 266 13.89 2.20 -28.70
N CYS A 267 15.20 2.06 -28.50
CA CYS A 267 16.07 1.37 -29.46
C CYS A 267 15.63 -0.07 -29.71
N TRP A 268 15.20 -0.79 -28.64
CA TRP A 268 14.69 -2.15 -28.77
C TRP A 268 13.39 -2.25 -29.55
N ILE A 269 12.51 -1.25 -29.45
CA ILE A 269 11.27 -1.14 -30.22
C ILE A 269 11.57 -0.84 -31.69
N LEU A 270 12.43 0.17 -31.94
CA LEU A 270 12.75 0.62 -33.30
C LEU A 270 13.42 -0.47 -34.18
N ASN A 271 14.00 -1.48 -33.56
CA ASN A 271 14.62 -2.60 -34.27
C ASN A 271 13.60 -3.59 -34.91
N GLN A 272 12.30 -3.42 -34.67
CA GLN A 272 11.27 -4.33 -35.22
C GLN A 272 10.03 -3.55 -35.67
N PRO A 273 9.71 -3.51 -36.99
CA PRO A 273 8.56 -2.78 -37.52
C PRO A 273 7.22 -3.16 -36.85
N TYR A 274 7.03 -4.44 -36.55
CA TYR A 274 5.86 -4.95 -35.84
C TYR A 274 5.65 -4.26 -34.45
N ARG A 275 6.74 -3.97 -33.73
CA ARG A 275 6.65 -3.32 -32.42
C ARG A 275 6.31 -1.83 -32.54
N ILE A 276 6.79 -1.20 -33.62
CA ILE A 276 6.47 0.19 -33.93
C ILE A 276 4.98 0.30 -34.22
N ASN A 277 4.42 -0.57 -35.07
CA ASN A 277 3.02 -0.57 -35.39
C ASN A 277 2.14 -0.75 -34.14
N ARG A 278 2.50 -1.70 -33.27
CA ARG A 278 1.80 -1.93 -31.98
C ARG A 278 1.88 -0.71 -31.04
N LEU A 279 2.98 0.05 -31.07
CA LEU A 279 3.11 1.28 -30.32
C LEU A 279 2.27 2.40 -30.94
N LEU A 280 2.27 2.53 -32.25
CA LEU A 280 1.43 3.48 -32.97
C LEU A 280 -0.06 3.20 -32.73
N GLU A 281 -0.46 1.92 -32.68
CA GLU A 281 -1.81 1.49 -32.31
C GLU A 281 -2.19 1.93 -30.88
N LEU A 282 -1.24 1.89 -29.92
CA LEU A 282 -1.47 2.38 -28.56
C LEU A 282 -1.64 3.91 -28.48
N PHE A 283 -1.06 4.65 -29.43
CA PHE A 283 -1.10 6.11 -29.48
C PHE A 283 -2.04 6.69 -30.55
N SER A 284 -2.59 5.85 -31.44
CA SER A 284 -3.56 6.29 -32.44
C SER A 284 -4.95 6.54 -31.83
N PHE A 285 -5.00 7.51 -30.92
CA PHE A 285 -6.24 7.97 -30.28
C PHE A 285 -7.30 8.51 -31.25
N ARG A 286 -6.97 8.67 -32.52
CA ARG A 286 -7.77 9.36 -33.54
C ARG A 286 -7.69 8.78 -34.96
N GLY A 287 -7.19 7.56 -35.12
CA GLY A 287 -7.05 6.96 -36.46
C GLY A 287 -8.38 6.51 -37.02
N ASN A 288 -8.78 7.13 -38.13
CA ASN A 288 -9.87 6.67 -38.99
C ASN A 288 -9.47 5.48 -39.89
N ASP A 289 -8.34 4.83 -39.59
CA ASP A 289 -7.80 3.74 -40.39
C ASP A 289 -8.42 2.40 -40.00
N VAL A 290 -9.07 1.79 -40.97
CA VAL A 290 -9.84 0.54 -40.91
C VAL A 290 -9.03 -0.68 -40.44
N ASN A 291 -7.70 -0.57 -40.27
CA ASN A 291 -6.82 -1.63 -39.80
C ASN A 291 -6.65 -1.71 -38.29
N ASP A 292 -7.13 -0.71 -37.52
CA ASP A 292 -7.08 -0.66 -36.03
C ASP A 292 -8.36 -1.24 -35.41
N ILE A 293 -8.71 -2.47 -35.78
CA ILE A 293 -10.05 -3.05 -35.56
C ILE A 293 -10.37 -3.26 -34.08
N MET A 294 -9.39 -3.43 -33.19
CA MET A 294 -9.69 -3.78 -31.79
C MET A 294 -9.67 -2.58 -30.84
N TYR A 295 -8.65 -1.74 -30.87
CA TYR A 295 -8.53 -0.59 -29.96
C TYR A 295 -9.39 0.59 -30.40
N GLY A 296 -9.47 0.88 -31.71
CA GLY A 296 -10.36 1.90 -32.27
C GLY A 296 -11.82 1.63 -31.88
N PHE A 297 -12.26 0.39 -31.96
CA PHE A 297 -13.58 -0.07 -31.55
C PHE A 297 -13.89 0.14 -30.04
N ILE A 298 -12.91 -0.09 -29.16
CA ILE A 298 -13.08 0.17 -27.73
C ILE A 298 -13.23 1.67 -27.46
N TYR A 299 -12.37 2.50 -28.06
CA TYR A 299 -12.43 3.96 -27.88
C TYR A 299 -13.73 4.57 -28.45
N GLU A 300 -14.18 4.09 -29.58
CA GLU A 300 -15.46 4.51 -30.18
C GLU A 300 -16.62 4.16 -29.23
N LYS A 301 -16.66 2.94 -28.71
CA LYS A 301 -17.68 2.52 -27.74
C LYS A 301 -17.67 3.36 -26.49
N LEU A 302 -16.49 3.62 -25.90
CA LEU A 302 -16.35 4.47 -24.73
C LEU A 302 -16.86 5.89 -25.00
N ASN A 303 -16.57 6.45 -26.18
CA ASN A 303 -17.05 7.75 -26.60
C ASN A 303 -18.59 7.80 -26.77
N ILE A 304 -19.18 6.79 -27.40
CA ILE A 304 -20.65 6.70 -27.59
C ILE A 304 -21.33 6.69 -26.22
N ILE A 305 -20.85 5.83 -25.28
CA ILE A 305 -21.44 5.70 -23.94
C ILE A 305 -21.29 7.01 -23.17
N ARG A 306 -20.08 7.60 -23.18
CA ARG A 306 -19.82 8.86 -22.49
C ARG A 306 -20.65 10.01 -23.01
N ASN A 307 -20.77 10.15 -24.35
CA ASN A 307 -21.53 11.23 -24.98
C ASN A 307 -23.05 11.09 -24.78
N SER A 308 -23.53 9.84 -24.59
CA SER A 308 -24.93 9.59 -24.25
C SER A 308 -25.25 9.77 -22.78
N SER A 309 -24.21 9.92 -21.93
CA SER A 309 -24.38 10.00 -20.45
C SER A 309 -24.93 11.35 -20.00
N LYS A 310 -25.85 11.34 -19.03
CA LYS A 310 -26.51 12.51 -18.43
C LYS A 310 -25.93 12.89 -17.07
N LEU A 311 -26.29 14.06 -16.56
CA LEU A 311 -25.85 14.52 -15.23
C LEU A 311 -26.32 13.60 -14.12
N PHE A 312 -27.58 13.13 -14.14
CA PHE A 312 -28.19 12.26 -13.14
C PHE A 312 -28.24 10.79 -13.53
N GLY A 313 -27.54 10.40 -14.61
CA GLY A 313 -27.56 9.04 -15.13
C GLY A 313 -28.83 8.71 -15.93
N GLN A 314 -28.81 7.52 -16.53
CA GLN A 314 -29.95 7.05 -17.35
C GLN A 314 -30.66 5.86 -16.68
N GLY A 315 -30.13 5.34 -15.54
CA GLY A 315 -30.72 4.23 -14.80
C GLY A 315 -30.84 2.93 -15.59
N GLY A 316 -30.28 2.90 -16.79
CA GLY A 316 -30.55 1.87 -17.77
C GLY A 316 -29.41 0.91 -18.00
N GLN A 317 -29.76 -0.19 -18.59
CA GLN A 317 -28.83 -1.19 -19.07
C GLN A 317 -28.07 -0.60 -20.29
N ILE A 318 -26.75 -0.60 -20.17
CA ILE A 318 -25.91 -0.45 -21.38
C ILE A 318 -26.22 -1.65 -22.27
N ALA A 319 -26.47 -1.41 -23.56
CA ALA A 319 -26.68 -2.49 -24.52
C ALA A 319 -25.50 -3.49 -24.36
N GLN A 320 -25.85 -4.74 -24.11
CA GLN A 320 -24.92 -5.82 -23.67
C GLN A 320 -23.67 -5.99 -24.55
N ASN A 321 -23.79 -5.53 -25.83
CA ASN A 321 -22.73 -5.62 -26.83
C ASN A 321 -21.72 -4.46 -26.76
N LEU A 322 -21.96 -3.42 -25.95
CA LEU A 322 -21.14 -2.21 -25.97
C LEU A 322 -19.93 -2.30 -25.02
N LEU A 323 -19.99 -3.03 -23.90
CA LEU A 323 -18.86 -3.13 -22.97
C LEU A 323 -18.70 -4.54 -22.41
N GLN A 324 -17.85 -5.34 -23.03
CA GLN A 324 -17.53 -6.69 -22.54
C GLN A 324 -16.80 -6.69 -21.18
N GLU A 325 -16.05 -5.62 -20.85
CA GLU A 325 -15.26 -5.47 -19.62
C GLU A 325 -15.79 -4.36 -18.71
N ALA A 326 -17.10 -4.08 -18.79
CA ALA A 326 -17.74 -3.03 -17.97
C ALA A 326 -17.57 -3.25 -16.46
N ASN A 327 -17.50 -4.48 -16.01
CA ASN A 327 -17.29 -4.86 -14.61
C ASN A 327 -15.81 -4.81 -14.17
N GLY A 328 -14.88 -4.72 -15.10
CA GLY A 328 -13.44 -4.67 -14.90
C GLY A 328 -12.86 -3.28 -15.10
N ASP A 329 -12.16 -3.11 -16.21
CA ASP A 329 -11.36 -1.90 -16.49
C ASP A 329 -12.20 -0.68 -16.81
N PHE A 330 -13.41 -0.84 -17.39
CA PHE A 330 -14.29 0.24 -17.83
C PHE A 330 -15.43 0.56 -16.86
N ILE A 331 -15.25 0.23 -15.58
CA ILE A 331 -16.30 0.43 -14.57
C ILE A 331 -16.69 1.90 -14.39
N LEU A 332 -15.74 2.84 -14.58
CA LEU A 332 -16.01 4.27 -14.41
C LEU A 332 -16.95 4.78 -15.50
N VAL A 333 -16.77 4.37 -16.76
CA VAL A 333 -17.70 4.74 -17.85
C VAL A 333 -19.08 4.18 -17.59
N TYR A 334 -19.18 2.95 -17.09
CA TYR A 334 -20.45 2.38 -16.65
C TYR A 334 -21.11 3.21 -15.54
N ILE A 335 -20.33 3.64 -14.55
CA ILE A 335 -20.82 4.49 -13.45
C ILE A 335 -21.32 5.84 -14.00
N ILE A 336 -20.57 6.47 -14.89
CA ILE A 336 -20.97 7.73 -15.54
C ILE A 336 -22.28 7.57 -16.29
N TYR A 337 -22.45 6.49 -17.04
CA TYR A 337 -23.67 6.21 -17.79
C TYR A 337 -24.88 5.93 -16.89
N SER A 338 -24.72 4.99 -15.94
CA SER A 338 -25.82 4.48 -15.13
C SER A 338 -26.24 5.43 -14.02
N PHE A 339 -25.28 6.05 -13.32
CA PHE A 339 -25.53 6.92 -12.15
C PHE A 339 -25.34 8.41 -12.44
N GLY A 340 -24.72 8.74 -13.56
CA GLY A 340 -24.50 10.13 -14.00
C GLY A 340 -23.16 10.72 -13.57
N TRP A 341 -22.84 11.86 -14.17
CA TRP A 341 -21.60 12.59 -13.94
C TRP A 341 -21.46 13.09 -12.49
N ILE A 342 -22.55 13.47 -11.82
CA ILE A 342 -22.51 13.96 -10.43
C ILE A 342 -21.97 12.86 -9.50
N VAL A 343 -22.47 11.63 -9.66
CA VAL A 343 -22.02 10.49 -8.86
C VAL A 343 -20.57 10.14 -9.19
N ALA A 344 -20.17 10.15 -10.45
CA ALA A 344 -18.81 9.89 -10.87
C ALA A 344 -17.81 10.92 -10.32
N ILE A 345 -18.14 12.21 -10.35
CA ILE A 345 -17.32 13.29 -9.76
C ILE A 345 -17.22 13.12 -8.23
N GLY A 346 -18.33 12.81 -7.57
CA GLY A 346 -18.34 12.51 -6.14
C GLY A 346 -17.44 11.32 -5.79
N LEU A 347 -17.46 10.27 -6.61
CA LEU A 347 -16.58 9.12 -6.46
C LEU A 347 -15.10 9.49 -6.66
N ILE A 348 -14.77 10.28 -7.68
CA ILE A 348 -13.39 10.76 -7.91
C ILE A 348 -12.93 11.62 -6.72
N ALA A 349 -13.78 12.49 -6.20
CA ALA A 349 -13.45 13.29 -5.02
C ALA A 349 -13.19 12.41 -3.78
N LEU A 350 -13.98 11.36 -3.57
CA LEU A 350 -13.76 10.37 -2.51
C LEU A 350 -12.40 9.64 -2.70
N ILE A 351 -12.06 9.24 -3.94
CA ILE A 351 -10.78 8.59 -4.26
C ILE A 351 -9.61 9.53 -3.96
N ILE A 352 -9.70 10.81 -4.36
CA ILE A 352 -8.67 11.81 -4.05
C ILE A 352 -8.51 11.96 -2.54
N GLY A 353 -9.62 12.11 -1.80
CA GLY A 353 -9.60 12.18 -0.34
C GLY A 353 -8.97 10.93 0.30
N PHE A 354 -9.24 9.75 -0.25
CA PHE A 354 -8.67 8.48 0.20
C PHE A 354 -7.14 8.45 0.02
N ILE A 355 -6.63 8.84 -1.16
CA ILE A 355 -5.19 8.92 -1.45
C ILE A 355 -4.51 9.95 -0.55
N VAL A 356 -5.11 11.14 -0.40
CA VAL A 356 -4.60 12.20 0.49
C VAL A 356 -4.52 11.69 1.94
N ARG A 357 -5.53 10.94 2.40
CA ARG A 357 -5.50 10.33 3.74
C ARG A 357 -4.36 9.35 3.92
N ILE A 358 -4.09 8.50 2.93
CA ILE A 358 -2.93 7.59 2.95
C ILE A 358 -1.63 8.39 3.01
N GLY A 359 -1.47 9.42 2.19
CA GLY A 359 -0.31 10.30 2.19
C GLY A 359 -0.07 10.95 3.56
N PHE A 360 -1.14 11.44 4.20
CA PHE A 360 -1.10 12.01 5.55
C PHE A 360 -0.60 11.01 6.61
N ILE A 361 -0.98 9.73 6.50
CA ILE A 361 -0.44 8.67 7.36
C ILE A 361 1.06 8.53 7.17
N GLY A 362 1.53 8.55 5.92
CA GLY A 362 2.97 8.49 5.60
C GLY A 362 3.76 9.64 6.21
N VAL A 363 3.24 10.87 6.15
CA VAL A 363 3.87 12.06 6.76
C VAL A 363 3.92 11.95 8.28
N LYS A 364 2.86 11.45 8.92
CA LYS A 364 2.79 11.27 10.38
C LYS A 364 3.61 10.10 10.92
N THR A 365 4.07 9.20 10.05
CA THR A 365 4.85 8.02 10.45
C THR A 365 6.30 8.41 10.70
N LYS A 366 6.78 8.26 11.95
CA LYS A 366 8.15 8.57 12.36
C LYS A 366 9.15 7.49 11.92
N ASP A 367 8.74 6.23 11.95
CA ASP A 367 9.58 5.10 11.54
C ASP A 367 9.83 5.13 10.02
N LYS A 368 11.11 5.18 9.62
CA LYS A 368 11.51 5.28 8.22
C LYS A 368 11.03 4.12 7.38
N TYR A 369 11.05 2.89 7.92
CA TYR A 369 10.54 1.70 7.24
C TYR A 369 9.03 1.81 6.94
N GLY A 370 8.24 2.15 7.95
CA GLY A 370 6.81 2.37 7.79
C GLY A 370 6.50 3.48 6.79
N LYS A 371 7.24 4.59 6.84
CA LYS A 371 7.10 5.70 5.88
C LYS A 371 7.35 5.26 4.44
N LEU A 372 8.38 4.44 4.19
CA LEU A 372 8.70 3.92 2.86
C LEU A 372 7.62 2.95 2.34
N ILE A 373 7.08 2.09 3.21
CA ILE A 373 5.96 1.19 2.85
C ILE A 373 4.73 2.00 2.45
N VAL A 374 4.34 2.99 3.28
CA VAL A 374 3.17 3.83 2.98
C VAL A 374 3.38 4.60 1.68
N ALA A 375 4.57 5.17 1.45
CA ALA A 375 4.89 5.86 0.21
C ALA A 375 4.76 4.96 -1.03
N GLY A 376 5.28 3.73 -0.97
CA GLY A 376 5.17 2.76 -2.05
C GLY A 376 3.72 2.36 -2.33
N PHE A 377 2.93 2.04 -1.32
CA PHE A 377 1.53 1.63 -1.51
C PHE A 377 0.62 2.80 -1.91
N CYS A 378 0.84 3.99 -1.36
CA CYS A 378 0.17 5.20 -1.81
C CYS A 378 0.39 5.41 -3.30
N SER A 379 1.62 5.22 -3.77
CA SER A 379 1.98 5.39 -5.18
C SER A 379 1.32 4.35 -6.08
N ILE A 380 1.31 3.06 -5.66
CA ILE A 380 0.62 1.99 -6.41
C ILE A 380 -0.85 2.34 -6.57
N MET A 381 -1.54 2.69 -5.49
CA MET A 381 -2.95 3.02 -5.56
C MET A 381 -3.22 4.29 -6.36
N SER A 382 -2.39 5.33 -6.18
CA SER A 382 -2.54 6.58 -6.91
C SER A 382 -2.43 6.39 -8.42
N ILE A 383 -1.41 5.64 -8.89
CA ILE A 383 -1.21 5.40 -10.32
C ILE A 383 -2.30 4.48 -10.90
N GLN A 384 -2.78 3.49 -10.15
CA GLN A 384 -3.87 2.62 -10.59
C GLN A 384 -5.18 3.41 -10.76
N PHE A 385 -5.56 4.24 -9.79
CA PHE A 385 -6.74 5.10 -9.91
C PHE A 385 -6.59 6.11 -11.05
N LEU A 386 -5.45 6.80 -11.12
CA LEU A 386 -5.19 7.80 -12.14
C LEU A 386 -5.28 7.22 -13.54
N LEU A 387 -4.56 6.13 -13.82
CA LEU A 387 -4.57 5.50 -15.14
C LEU A 387 -5.95 4.95 -15.49
N ASN A 388 -6.67 4.32 -14.55
CA ASN A 388 -8.04 3.86 -14.81
C ASN A 388 -8.96 5.02 -15.18
N ILE A 389 -8.91 6.15 -14.44
CA ILE A 389 -9.71 7.35 -14.75
C ILE A 389 -9.35 7.88 -16.14
N LEU A 390 -8.05 8.03 -16.44
CA LEU A 390 -7.61 8.57 -17.73
C LEU A 390 -8.02 7.68 -18.91
N ILE A 391 -7.90 6.35 -18.77
CA ILE A 391 -8.33 5.38 -19.78
C ILE A 391 -9.84 5.48 -20.02
N ASN A 392 -10.64 5.51 -18.97
CA ASN A 392 -12.10 5.62 -19.09
C ASN A 392 -12.56 6.95 -19.69
N LEU A 393 -11.74 8.01 -19.54
CA LEU A 393 -11.99 9.31 -20.17
C LEU A 393 -11.38 9.43 -21.59
N ASN A 394 -10.78 8.36 -22.12
CA ASN A 394 -10.05 8.37 -23.40
C ASN A 394 -8.88 9.39 -23.44
N LEU A 395 -8.22 9.60 -22.30
CA LEU A 395 -7.06 10.51 -22.16
C LEU A 395 -5.73 9.76 -22.05
N ALA A 396 -5.76 8.44 -21.96
CA ALA A 396 -4.56 7.59 -21.92
C ALA A 396 -4.76 6.34 -22.80
N PRO A 397 -3.66 5.73 -23.29
CA PRO A 397 -3.72 4.44 -24.00
C PRO A 397 -4.35 3.37 -23.12
N TYR A 398 -5.00 2.40 -23.77
CA TYR A 398 -5.62 1.29 -23.04
C TYR A 398 -4.55 0.39 -22.39
N PHE A 399 -4.60 0.32 -21.08
CA PHE A 399 -3.96 -0.68 -20.26
C PHE A 399 -5.02 -1.36 -19.40
N SER A 400 -4.99 -2.68 -19.32
CA SER A 400 -5.89 -3.39 -18.40
C SER A 400 -5.52 -3.09 -16.96
N ILE A 401 -6.23 -2.14 -16.34
CA ILE A 401 -6.04 -1.68 -14.97
C ILE A 401 -7.40 -1.58 -14.28
N PRO A 402 -7.76 -2.56 -13.45
CA PRO A 402 -9.00 -2.46 -12.69
C PRO A 402 -8.91 -1.34 -11.64
N MET A 403 -10.01 -0.62 -11.43
CA MET A 403 -10.10 0.41 -10.40
C MET A 403 -10.09 -0.22 -9.00
N PRO A 404 -9.14 0.13 -8.12
CA PRO A 404 -9.05 -0.46 -6.79
C PRO A 404 -10.35 -0.35 -6.00
N PHE A 405 -10.74 -1.40 -5.30
CA PHE A 405 -11.97 -1.58 -4.51
C PHE A 405 -13.28 -1.55 -5.30
N ILE A 406 -13.35 -0.96 -6.49
CA ILE A 406 -14.59 -0.72 -7.23
C ILE A 406 -14.80 -1.75 -8.32
N SER A 407 -13.79 -2.02 -9.14
CA SER A 407 -13.87 -3.02 -10.19
C SER A 407 -14.04 -4.43 -9.63
N TYR A 408 -14.77 -5.27 -10.36
CA TYR A 408 -14.81 -6.69 -10.08
C TYR A 408 -13.41 -7.30 -10.22
N GLY A 409 -12.97 -7.97 -9.18
CA GLY A 409 -11.66 -8.61 -9.16
C GLY A 409 -11.33 -9.17 -7.79
N GLY A 410 -11.83 -10.38 -7.48
CA GLY A 410 -11.76 -10.94 -6.12
C GLY A 410 -10.34 -11.00 -5.54
N SER A 411 -9.34 -11.35 -6.34
CA SER A 411 -7.95 -11.37 -5.89
C SER A 411 -7.40 -9.98 -5.62
N ASN A 412 -7.67 -9.02 -6.53
CA ASN A 412 -7.22 -7.63 -6.38
C ASN A 412 -7.86 -6.98 -5.16
N LEU A 413 -9.16 -7.22 -4.92
CA LEU A 413 -9.88 -6.71 -3.75
C LEU A 413 -9.22 -7.18 -2.44
N ARG A 414 -8.88 -8.48 -2.34
CA ARG A 414 -8.18 -9.02 -1.16
C ARG A 414 -6.83 -8.35 -0.93
N ILE A 415 -6.01 -8.22 -1.98
CA ILE A 415 -4.68 -7.60 -1.90
C ILE A 415 -4.81 -6.12 -1.49
N ASN A 416 -5.76 -5.38 -2.06
CA ASN A 416 -6.00 -3.99 -1.72
C ASN A 416 -6.44 -3.82 -0.26
N ILE A 417 -7.32 -4.69 0.25
CA ILE A 417 -7.74 -4.68 1.66
C ILE A 417 -6.52 -4.98 2.58
N ILE A 418 -5.70 -5.97 2.23
CA ILE A 418 -4.48 -6.30 3.00
C ILE A 418 -3.50 -5.12 3.00
N THR A 419 -3.35 -4.44 1.86
CA THR A 419 -2.49 -3.26 1.73
C THR A 419 -2.95 -2.13 2.66
N ILE A 420 -4.25 -1.81 2.67
CA ILE A 420 -4.81 -0.80 3.58
C ILE A 420 -4.70 -1.25 5.04
N ALA A 421 -4.94 -2.52 5.33
CA ALA A 421 -4.76 -3.07 6.66
C ALA A 421 -3.32 -2.89 7.18
N LEU A 422 -2.32 -3.07 6.29
CA LEU A 422 -0.93 -2.82 6.63
C LEU A 422 -0.65 -1.33 6.88
N ILE A 423 -1.20 -0.43 6.07
CA ILE A 423 -1.11 1.03 6.29
C ILE A 423 -1.75 1.42 7.63
N ILE A 424 -2.90 0.85 7.97
CA ILE A 424 -3.57 1.06 9.26
C ILE A 424 -2.70 0.50 10.41
N SER A 425 -2.07 -0.66 10.23
CA SER A 425 -1.12 -1.20 11.22
C SER A 425 0.05 -0.24 11.45
N ILE A 426 0.63 0.34 10.38
CA ILE A 426 1.70 1.34 10.48
C ILE A 426 1.22 2.57 11.26
N TYR A 427 0.03 3.08 10.95
CA TYR A 427 -0.56 4.20 11.68
C TYR A 427 -0.79 3.90 13.16
N LYS A 428 -1.27 2.70 13.47
CA LYS A 428 -1.54 2.24 14.82
C LYS A 428 -0.29 2.17 15.70
N TRP A 429 0.82 1.68 15.13
CA TRP A 429 2.07 1.45 15.85
C TRP A 429 3.08 2.60 15.71
N ARG A 430 2.73 3.72 15.04
CA ARG A 430 3.65 4.85 14.73
C ARG A 430 4.30 5.51 15.95
N ASN A 431 3.59 5.55 17.09
CA ASN A 431 4.02 6.19 18.33
C ASN A 431 4.55 5.19 19.37
N THR A 432 4.66 3.90 18.99
CA THR A 432 5.11 2.86 19.90
C THR A 432 6.60 2.62 19.63
N PRO A 433 7.52 2.78 20.58
CA PRO A 433 8.91 2.41 20.38
C PRO A 433 9.01 0.91 20.08
N TYR A 434 9.91 0.54 19.18
CA TYR A 434 10.18 -0.87 18.84
C TYR A 434 11.28 -1.39 19.75
N SER A 435 10.91 -2.15 20.75
CA SER A 435 11.86 -2.94 21.50
C SER A 435 12.23 -4.17 20.66
N GLU A 436 13.34 -4.12 19.93
CA GLU A 436 14.03 -5.35 19.60
C GLU A 436 14.39 -6.00 20.94
N LYS A 437 13.80 -7.15 21.27
CA LYS A 437 14.33 -8.00 22.34
C LYS A 437 15.82 -8.22 22.00
N LYS A 438 16.69 -7.36 22.49
CA LYS A 438 18.09 -7.68 22.61
C LYS A 438 18.11 -8.93 23.48
N ASN A 439 18.41 -10.08 22.89
CA ASN A 439 19.00 -11.19 23.60
C ASN A 439 20.33 -10.66 24.15
N ILE A 440 20.27 -9.90 25.22
CA ILE A 440 21.38 -9.70 26.13
C ILE A 440 21.55 -11.07 26.77
N LYS A 441 22.33 -11.93 26.12
CA LYS A 441 23.06 -12.96 26.82
C LYS A 441 23.84 -12.19 27.89
N LEU A 442 23.35 -12.21 29.11
CA LEU A 442 24.13 -11.93 30.31
C LEU A 442 25.43 -12.70 30.13
N LYS A 443 26.48 -12.03 29.70
CA LYS A 443 27.82 -12.47 29.97
C LYS A 443 27.93 -12.45 31.48
N LYS A 444 27.74 -13.60 32.10
CA LYS A 444 28.28 -13.92 33.38
C LYS A 444 29.79 -13.79 33.21
N THR A 445 30.34 -12.66 33.60
CA THR A 445 31.74 -12.50 33.93
C THR A 445 31.84 -12.89 35.41
N PHE A 446 32.44 -14.03 35.62
CA PHE A 446 33.08 -14.40 36.90
C PHE A 446 34.30 -13.53 37.07
#